data_14f7439d25ae9bd49ae240759ace8ea7
#
_entry.id   14f7439d25ae9bd49ae240759ace8ea7
#
_cell.length_a   1.000
_cell.length_b   1.000
_cell.length_c   1.000
_cell.angle_alpha   90.00
_cell.angle_beta   90.00
_cell.angle_gamma   90.00
#
_symmetry.space_group_name_H-M   'P 1'
#
loop_
_entity.id
_entity.type
_entity.pdbx_description
1 polymer ?
#
loop_
_entity_poly.entity_id
_entity_poly.type
_entity_poly.pdbx_seq_one_letter_code
_entity_poly.pdbx_strand_id
1 'polypeptide(L)'
;LGFGLLFGQRKVDYSILNFGEQLTNGGFDASLPTGEVALGQMKPFLTLSTGLVYNYHTDDFDLDAGVSVHNLNSPQQTFFNDPNQRLIKKYVVNMNMSYVISDLFLVNMNSIFQQQSKSSLITAGGSLGIDISGDFSREKILFAGAWYRYQDVVYPYIGMKYNNVNVGLTYDIPAYTKNIGALSMYSTELSVIIHLPAQNGLGPVPCPWKP
;
A
#
# COMPACT_ATOMS: atom_id res chain seq x y z
N LEU A 1 12.21 -15.15 -5.83
CA LEU A 1 11.52 -15.84 -4.74
C LEU A 1 11.84 -15.11 -3.44
N GLY A 2 10.80 -14.84 -2.62
CA GLY A 2 10.93 -14.15 -1.36
C GLY A 2 10.17 -14.86 -0.24
N PHE A 3 10.70 -14.74 0.99
CA PHE A 3 10.06 -15.21 2.21
C PHE A 3 10.00 -14.06 3.21
N GLY A 4 8.91 -13.98 3.95
CA GLY A 4 8.70 -12.97 4.97
C GLY A 4 8.21 -13.57 6.27
N LEU A 5 8.70 -13.02 7.36
CA LEU A 5 8.27 -13.29 8.73
C LEU A 5 7.76 -11.98 9.32
N LEU A 6 6.59 -12.00 9.95
CA LEU A 6 6.07 -10.85 10.69
C LEU A 6 5.64 -11.31 12.06
N PHE A 7 6.17 -10.65 13.08
CA PHE A 7 5.75 -10.78 14.46
C PHE A 7 4.75 -9.68 14.79
N GLY A 8 3.64 -10.05 15.42
CA GLY A 8 2.59 -9.10 15.79
C GLY A 8 2.05 -9.38 17.20
N GLN A 9 1.71 -8.29 17.88
CA GLN A 9 1.02 -8.32 19.16
C GLN A 9 0.10 -7.10 19.24
N ARG A 10 -1.08 -7.27 19.84
CA ARG A 10 -2.02 -6.17 20.08
C ARG A 10 -2.34 -6.07 21.57
N LYS A 11 -2.45 -4.85 22.05
CA LYS A 11 -2.87 -4.51 23.40
C LYS A 11 -3.98 -3.47 23.34
N VAL A 12 -4.98 -3.60 24.16
CA VAL A 12 -6.01 -2.55 24.37
C VAL A 12 -5.71 -1.90 25.72
N ASP A 13 -5.57 -0.59 25.71
CA ASP A 13 -5.44 0.18 26.93
C ASP A 13 -6.81 0.70 27.33
N TYR A 14 -7.38 0.07 28.36
CA TYR A 14 -8.69 0.42 28.89
C TYR A 14 -8.71 1.71 29.69
N SER A 15 -7.55 2.18 30.15
CA SER A 15 -7.45 3.35 31.02
C SER A 15 -7.82 4.66 30.30
N ILE A 16 -7.74 4.66 28.97
CA ILE A 16 -8.05 5.83 28.13
C ILE A 16 -9.40 5.72 27.40
N LEU A 17 -10.13 4.60 27.61
CA LEU A 17 -11.40 4.37 26.95
C LEU A 17 -12.55 4.82 27.85
N ASN A 18 -13.59 5.37 27.24
CA ASN A 18 -14.85 5.73 27.88
C ASN A 18 -15.95 4.78 27.40
N PHE A 19 -16.78 4.34 28.32
CA PHE A 19 -17.83 3.35 28.04
C PHE A 19 -19.22 3.89 28.36
N GLY A 20 -20.22 3.41 27.64
CA GLY A 20 -21.61 3.88 27.80
C GLY A 20 -22.15 3.71 29.21
N GLU A 21 -21.79 2.65 29.93
CA GLU A 21 -22.20 2.39 31.31
C GLU A 21 -21.65 3.42 32.32
N GLN A 22 -20.61 4.18 31.93
CA GLN A 22 -20.05 5.26 32.71
C GLN A 22 -20.69 6.63 32.44
N LEU A 23 -21.72 6.69 31.56
CA LEU A 23 -22.46 7.91 31.28
C LEU A 23 -23.70 7.95 32.16
N THR A 24 -23.76 8.95 33.02
CA THR A 24 -24.90 9.21 33.92
C THR A 24 -25.67 10.45 33.49
N ASN A 25 -26.84 10.70 34.08
CA ASN A 25 -27.60 11.94 33.86
C ASN A 25 -26.81 13.21 34.29
N GLY A 26 -25.79 13.04 35.14
CA GLY A 26 -24.91 14.12 35.61
C GLY A 26 -23.60 14.27 34.76
N GLY A 27 -23.45 13.44 33.74
CA GLY A 27 -22.23 13.41 32.89
C GLY A 27 -21.44 12.09 33.01
N PHE A 28 -20.24 12.11 32.52
CA PHE A 28 -19.32 10.97 32.54
C PHE A 28 -18.69 10.79 33.93
N ASP A 29 -18.77 9.56 34.48
CA ASP A 29 -18.18 9.18 35.77
C ASP A 29 -17.24 7.98 35.60
N ALA A 30 -15.94 8.25 35.61
CA ALA A 30 -14.90 7.23 35.46
C ALA A 30 -14.82 6.23 36.62
N SER A 31 -15.47 6.50 37.76
CA SER A 31 -15.48 5.60 38.93
C SER A 31 -16.47 4.44 38.78
N LEU A 32 -17.41 4.55 37.84
CA LEU A 32 -18.35 3.49 37.54
C LEU A 32 -17.72 2.33 36.81
N PRO A 33 -18.20 1.10 37.03
CA PRO A 33 -17.78 -0.06 36.27
C PRO A 33 -18.00 0.16 34.78
N THR A 34 -17.07 -0.29 33.95
CA THR A 34 -17.17 -0.16 32.49
C THR A 34 -18.27 -1.05 31.87
N GLY A 35 -18.75 -2.08 32.58
CA GLY A 35 -19.62 -3.11 32.03
C GLY A 35 -18.96 -4.07 31.03
N GLU A 36 -17.76 -3.74 30.58
CA GLU A 36 -17.05 -4.50 29.56
C GLU A 36 -16.01 -5.46 30.17
N VAL A 37 -15.82 -6.59 29.51
CA VAL A 37 -14.74 -7.50 29.86
C VAL A 37 -13.42 -6.89 29.41
N ALA A 38 -12.54 -6.55 30.36
CA ALA A 38 -11.23 -6.01 30.04
C ALA A 38 -10.44 -6.99 29.16
N LEU A 39 -10.30 -6.67 27.89
CA LEU A 39 -9.46 -7.40 26.94
C LEU A 39 -8.01 -7.05 27.25
N GLY A 40 -7.29 -7.94 27.86
CA GLY A 40 -5.88 -7.73 28.20
C GLY A 40 -5.00 -7.60 26.96
N GLN A 41 -3.88 -8.25 27.01
CA GLN A 41 -2.92 -8.35 25.92
C GLN A 41 -3.22 -9.60 25.10
N MET A 42 -3.35 -9.44 23.79
CA MET A 42 -3.46 -10.57 22.86
C MET A 42 -2.16 -11.36 22.85
N LYS A 43 -2.22 -12.68 22.75
CA LYS A 43 -1.03 -13.52 22.58
C LYS A 43 -0.26 -13.08 21.33
N PRO A 44 1.07 -12.98 21.40
CA PRO A 44 1.86 -12.69 20.22
C PRO A 44 1.68 -13.80 19.17
N PHE A 45 1.72 -13.40 17.90
CA PHE A 45 1.62 -14.33 16.79
C PHE A 45 2.70 -14.07 15.76
N LEU A 46 3.07 -15.11 15.04
CA LEU A 46 4.01 -15.07 13.93
C LEU A 46 3.27 -15.39 12.64
N THR A 47 3.45 -14.61 11.57
CA THR A 47 2.95 -14.94 10.26
C THR A 47 4.07 -15.22 9.27
N LEU A 48 3.80 -16.13 8.35
CA LEU A 48 4.68 -16.52 7.26
C LEU A 48 4.10 -15.98 5.96
N SER A 49 4.98 -15.49 5.10
CA SER A 49 4.62 -15.02 3.76
C SER A 49 5.63 -15.55 2.75
N THR A 50 5.18 -15.80 1.53
CA THR A 50 6.06 -16.11 0.39
C THR A 50 5.57 -15.42 -0.86
N GLY A 51 6.46 -15.21 -1.80
CA GLY A 51 6.13 -14.63 -3.09
C GLY A 51 7.18 -14.90 -4.15
N LEU A 52 6.76 -14.73 -5.38
CA LEU A 52 7.58 -14.83 -6.58
C LEU A 52 7.43 -13.53 -7.35
N VAL A 53 8.53 -13.01 -7.84
CA VAL A 53 8.57 -11.88 -8.78
C VAL A 53 9.31 -12.33 -10.03
N TYR A 54 8.73 -12.02 -11.17
CA TYR A 54 9.34 -12.15 -12.48
C TYR A 54 9.69 -10.74 -12.97
N ASN A 55 10.95 -10.55 -13.36
CA ASN A 55 11.45 -9.29 -13.92
C ASN A 55 11.89 -9.57 -15.35
N TYR A 56 11.47 -8.72 -16.27
CA TYR A 56 11.91 -8.71 -17.65
C TYR A 56 12.31 -7.28 -18.01
N HIS A 57 13.53 -7.13 -18.49
CA HIS A 57 14.13 -5.84 -18.80
C HIS A 57 14.76 -5.86 -20.16
N THR A 58 14.49 -4.82 -20.96
CA THR A 58 15.17 -4.47 -22.20
C THR A 58 15.48 -2.97 -22.18
N ASP A 59 16.15 -2.45 -23.21
CA ASP A 59 16.48 -1.02 -23.30
C ASP A 59 15.23 -0.12 -23.29
N ASP A 60 14.12 -0.60 -23.86
CA ASP A 60 12.89 0.18 -24.00
C ASP A 60 11.70 -0.34 -23.18
N PHE A 61 11.82 -1.51 -22.55
CA PHE A 61 10.70 -2.15 -21.87
C PHE A 61 11.11 -2.80 -20.56
N ASP A 62 10.43 -2.39 -19.49
CA ASP A 62 10.54 -2.98 -18.16
C ASP A 62 9.21 -3.60 -17.75
N LEU A 63 9.26 -4.82 -17.23
CA LEU A 63 8.11 -5.52 -16.67
C LEU A 63 8.49 -6.20 -15.36
N ASP A 64 7.80 -5.84 -14.29
CA ASP A 64 7.83 -6.54 -13.01
C ASP A 64 6.45 -7.16 -12.74
N ALA A 65 6.37 -8.46 -12.65
CA ALA A 65 5.13 -9.17 -12.31
C ALA A 65 5.34 -10.03 -11.06
N GLY A 66 4.48 -9.88 -10.08
CA GLY A 66 4.63 -10.56 -8.79
C GLY A 66 3.36 -11.22 -8.30
N VAL A 67 3.53 -12.34 -7.61
CA VAL A 67 2.47 -13.02 -6.86
C VAL A 67 2.96 -13.32 -5.46
N SER A 68 2.13 -13.11 -4.46
CA SER A 68 2.48 -13.42 -3.08
C SER A 68 1.28 -13.90 -2.26
N VAL A 69 1.59 -14.69 -1.25
CA VAL A 69 0.63 -15.17 -0.27
C VAL A 69 1.15 -14.80 1.12
N HIS A 70 0.34 -14.08 1.87
CA HIS A 70 0.61 -13.70 3.24
C HIS A 70 -0.23 -14.52 4.22
N ASN A 71 0.23 -14.60 5.47
CA ASN A 71 -0.43 -15.33 6.54
C ASN A 71 -0.63 -16.83 6.22
N LEU A 72 0.38 -17.47 5.60
CA LEU A 72 0.32 -18.87 5.16
C LEU A 72 -0.09 -19.84 6.28
N ASN A 73 0.42 -19.61 7.47
CA ASN A 73 0.16 -20.41 8.66
C ASN A 73 -1.14 -20.06 9.38
N SER A 74 -1.89 -19.05 8.90
CA SER A 74 -3.17 -18.59 9.47
C SER A 74 -3.14 -18.57 11.00
N PRO A 75 -2.24 -17.80 11.64
CA PRO A 75 -2.07 -17.83 13.08
C PRO A 75 -3.33 -17.38 13.81
N GLN A 76 -3.51 -17.85 15.03
CA GLN A 76 -4.59 -17.40 15.88
C GLN A 76 -4.38 -15.92 16.26
N GLN A 77 -5.39 -15.10 16.06
CA GLN A 77 -5.39 -13.67 16.37
C GLN A 77 -6.64 -13.34 17.18
N THR A 78 -6.58 -13.54 18.49
CA THR A 78 -7.74 -13.40 19.37
C THR A 78 -7.33 -12.88 20.74
N PHE A 79 -8.20 -12.07 21.34
CA PHE A 79 -8.09 -11.67 22.76
C PHE A 79 -8.75 -12.69 23.70
N PHE A 80 -9.71 -13.48 23.19
CA PHE A 80 -10.51 -14.41 24.00
C PHE A 80 -10.07 -15.87 23.93
N ASN A 81 -8.89 -16.15 23.34
CA ASN A 81 -8.41 -17.51 23.08
C ASN A 81 -9.37 -18.36 22.20
N ASP A 82 -10.19 -17.74 21.38
CA ASP A 82 -11.06 -18.44 20.45
C ASP A 82 -10.23 -19.09 19.32
N PRO A 83 -10.25 -20.43 19.18
CA PRO A 83 -9.47 -21.13 18.16
C PRO A 83 -9.95 -20.85 16.74
N ASN A 84 -11.18 -20.33 16.56
CA ASN A 84 -11.75 -20.01 15.26
C ASN A 84 -11.33 -18.63 14.75
N GLN A 85 -10.85 -17.75 15.63
CA GLN A 85 -10.35 -16.43 15.24
C GLN A 85 -8.91 -16.53 14.70
N ARG A 86 -8.80 -16.77 13.40
CA ARG A 86 -7.52 -16.90 12.71
C ARG A 86 -7.32 -15.79 11.70
N LEU A 87 -6.07 -15.37 11.55
CA LEU A 87 -5.70 -14.42 10.51
C LEU A 87 -5.79 -15.11 9.15
N ILE A 88 -6.71 -14.63 8.30
CA ILE A 88 -7.00 -15.24 7.00
C ILE A 88 -5.86 -14.95 6.04
N LYS A 89 -5.56 -15.90 5.16
CA LYS A 89 -4.57 -15.74 4.09
C LYS A 89 -4.94 -14.58 3.19
N LYS A 90 -3.93 -13.80 2.80
CA LYS A 90 -4.06 -12.69 1.85
C LYS A 90 -3.26 -13.03 0.60
N TYR A 91 -3.91 -12.94 -0.55
CA TYR A 91 -3.31 -13.13 -1.86
C TYR A 91 -3.07 -11.77 -2.50
N VAL A 92 -1.92 -11.60 -3.12
CA VAL A 92 -1.56 -10.36 -3.81
C VAL A 92 -0.97 -10.72 -5.16
N VAL A 93 -1.45 -10.04 -6.20
CA VAL A 93 -0.86 -10.05 -7.54
C VAL A 93 -0.56 -8.59 -7.90
N ASN A 94 0.62 -8.31 -8.39
CA ASN A 94 1.01 -6.99 -8.84
C ASN A 94 1.73 -7.05 -10.18
N MET A 95 1.59 -5.99 -10.95
CA MET A 95 2.29 -5.81 -12.22
C MET A 95 2.67 -4.34 -12.35
N ASN A 96 3.92 -4.09 -12.70
CA ASN A 96 4.44 -2.79 -13.09
C ASN A 96 5.06 -2.92 -14.47
N MET A 97 4.77 -1.99 -15.34
CA MET A 97 5.28 -1.94 -16.70
C MET A 97 5.72 -0.53 -17.02
N SER A 98 6.88 -0.40 -17.64
CA SER A 98 7.37 0.83 -18.23
C SER A 98 7.78 0.57 -19.67
N TYR A 99 7.33 1.42 -20.59
CA TYR A 99 7.66 1.30 -22.01
C TYR A 99 8.05 2.64 -22.59
N VAL A 100 9.21 2.68 -23.23
CA VAL A 100 9.71 3.83 -23.96
C VAL A 100 9.15 3.77 -25.39
N ILE A 101 8.22 4.68 -25.71
CA ILE A 101 7.60 4.75 -27.03
C ILE A 101 8.57 5.42 -28.03
N SER A 102 9.26 6.44 -27.56
CA SER A 102 10.24 7.21 -28.35
C SER A 102 11.21 7.95 -27.40
N ASP A 103 12.18 8.64 -27.94
CA ASP A 103 13.09 9.47 -27.14
C ASP A 103 12.36 10.50 -26.29
N LEU A 104 11.20 10.96 -26.74
CA LEU A 104 10.40 11.98 -26.06
C LEU A 104 9.35 11.38 -25.10
N PHE A 105 8.78 10.21 -25.42
CA PHE A 105 7.61 9.67 -24.72
C PHE A 105 7.87 8.32 -24.07
N LEU A 106 7.36 8.18 -22.85
CA LEU A 106 7.33 6.91 -22.13
C LEU A 106 5.95 6.71 -21.47
N VAL A 107 5.57 5.45 -21.28
CA VAL A 107 4.33 5.05 -20.60
C VAL A 107 4.68 4.18 -19.41
N ASN A 108 4.05 4.48 -18.27
CA ASN A 108 4.08 3.61 -17.09
C ASN A 108 2.68 3.07 -16.83
N MET A 109 2.57 1.79 -16.50
CA MET A 109 1.35 1.13 -16.08
C MET A 109 1.59 0.35 -14.81
N ASN A 110 0.62 0.39 -13.88
CA ASN A 110 0.69 -0.35 -12.63
C ASN A 110 -0.66 -0.98 -12.35
N SER A 111 -0.64 -2.18 -11.82
CA SER A 111 -1.85 -2.82 -11.31
C SER A 111 -1.54 -3.63 -10.06
N ILE A 112 -2.51 -3.66 -9.14
CA ILE A 112 -2.46 -4.51 -7.96
C ILE A 112 -3.84 -5.11 -7.72
N PHE A 113 -3.85 -6.41 -7.50
CA PHE A 113 -5.01 -7.15 -7.01
C PHE A 113 -4.68 -7.74 -5.65
N GLN A 114 -5.55 -7.53 -4.68
CA GLN A 114 -5.42 -8.11 -3.34
C GLN A 114 -6.74 -8.76 -2.96
N GLN A 115 -6.67 -9.93 -2.34
CA GLN A 115 -7.84 -10.63 -1.80
C GLN A 115 -7.53 -11.18 -0.42
N GLN A 116 -8.43 -10.88 0.53
CA GLN A 116 -8.40 -11.46 1.86
C GLN A 116 -9.84 -11.75 2.31
N SER A 117 -10.16 -13.02 2.52
CA SER A 117 -11.54 -13.45 2.79
C SER A 117 -12.50 -13.02 1.67
N LYS A 118 -13.57 -12.32 2.03
CA LYS A 118 -14.58 -11.78 1.11
C LYS A 118 -14.24 -10.38 0.59
N SER A 119 -13.16 -9.77 1.07
CA SER A 119 -12.73 -8.44 0.63
C SER A 119 -11.70 -8.56 -0.48
N SER A 120 -11.93 -7.83 -1.58
CA SER A 120 -11.00 -7.69 -2.68
C SER A 120 -10.71 -6.21 -2.94
N LEU A 121 -9.49 -5.91 -3.36
CA LEU A 121 -9.06 -4.60 -3.79
C LEU A 121 -8.37 -4.74 -5.13
N ILE A 122 -8.84 -4.00 -6.11
CA ILE A 122 -8.26 -3.92 -7.44
C ILE A 122 -7.93 -2.46 -7.72
N THR A 123 -6.68 -2.19 -8.03
CA THR A 123 -6.24 -0.87 -8.46
C THR A 123 -5.43 -1.04 -9.73
N ALA A 124 -5.72 -0.24 -10.76
CA ALA A 124 -4.96 -0.24 -12.01
C ALA A 124 -4.95 1.18 -12.59
N GLY A 125 -3.90 1.50 -13.29
CA GLY A 125 -3.77 2.79 -13.96
C GLY A 125 -2.44 2.95 -14.65
N GLY A 126 -2.19 4.17 -15.14
CA GLY A 126 -0.95 4.48 -15.81
C GLY A 126 -0.74 5.98 -15.99
N SER A 127 0.45 6.30 -16.44
CA SER A 127 0.86 7.67 -16.75
C SER A 127 1.65 7.72 -18.05
N LEU A 128 1.54 8.82 -18.75
CA LEU A 128 2.38 9.23 -19.86
C LEU A 128 3.46 10.16 -19.32
N GLY A 129 4.71 9.88 -19.65
CA GLY A 129 5.87 10.73 -19.36
C GLY A 129 6.35 11.42 -20.64
N ILE A 130 6.76 12.68 -20.50
CA ILE A 130 7.35 13.48 -21.56
C ILE A 130 8.71 13.95 -21.09
N ASP A 131 9.77 13.57 -21.83
CA ASP A 131 11.13 14.05 -21.56
C ASP A 131 11.28 15.50 -21.99
N ILE A 132 11.64 16.34 -21.03
CA ILE A 132 11.90 17.78 -21.24
C ILE A 132 13.36 18.15 -21.02
N SER A 133 14.27 17.16 -21.02
CA SER A 133 15.70 17.39 -20.78
C SER A 133 16.39 18.18 -21.91
N GLY A 134 15.83 18.13 -23.12
CA GLY A 134 16.39 18.77 -24.30
C GLY A 134 17.48 17.96 -25.01
N ASP A 135 18.10 17.03 -24.33
CA ASP A 135 19.15 16.10 -24.81
C ASP A 135 18.72 14.62 -24.74
N PHE A 136 17.44 14.38 -24.45
CA PHE A 136 16.84 13.06 -24.27
C PHE A 136 17.53 12.19 -23.19
N SER A 137 18.19 12.82 -22.22
CA SER A 137 18.86 12.12 -21.12
C SER A 137 17.90 11.49 -20.11
N ARG A 138 16.61 11.83 -20.19
CA ARG A 138 15.56 11.41 -19.23
C ARG A 138 15.85 11.85 -17.79
N GLU A 139 16.62 12.89 -17.64
CA GLU A 139 16.86 13.49 -16.31
C GLU A 139 15.66 14.34 -15.85
N LYS A 140 14.90 14.90 -16.80
CA LYS A 140 13.75 15.76 -16.53
C LYS A 140 12.53 15.24 -17.29
N ILE A 141 11.59 14.61 -16.57
CA ILE A 141 10.40 14.02 -17.18
C ILE A 141 9.17 14.57 -16.45
N LEU A 142 8.21 15.05 -17.22
CA LEU A 142 6.87 15.37 -16.71
C LEU A 142 5.95 14.17 -16.91
N PHE A 143 5.17 13.85 -15.89
CA PHE A 143 4.21 12.76 -15.90
C PHE A 143 2.79 13.28 -15.72
N ALA A 144 1.86 12.74 -16.49
CA ALA A 144 0.43 12.89 -16.26
C ALA A 144 -0.26 11.54 -16.42
N GLY A 145 -1.18 11.22 -15.53
CA GLY A 145 -1.84 9.93 -15.55
C GLY A 145 -3.06 9.84 -14.66
N ALA A 146 -3.62 8.65 -14.55
CA ALA A 146 -4.70 8.37 -13.65
C ALA A 146 -4.71 6.91 -13.25
N TRP A 147 -5.19 6.64 -12.03
CA TRP A 147 -5.45 5.31 -11.52
C TRP A 147 -6.89 5.19 -11.08
N TYR A 148 -7.39 3.99 -11.15
CA TYR A 148 -8.73 3.63 -10.70
C TYR A 148 -8.67 2.50 -9.68
N ARG A 149 -9.25 2.74 -8.51
CA ARG A 149 -9.54 1.71 -7.52
C ARG A 149 -10.97 1.28 -7.70
N TYR A 150 -11.16 0.01 -8.02
CA TYR A 150 -12.47 -0.55 -8.37
C TYR A 150 -13.51 -0.31 -7.27
N GLN A 151 -14.65 0.27 -7.65
CA GLN A 151 -15.77 0.63 -6.77
C GLN A 151 -15.41 1.58 -5.61
N ASP A 152 -14.38 2.41 -5.77
CA ASP A 152 -13.97 3.32 -4.74
C ASP A 152 -13.62 4.69 -5.33
N VAL A 153 -12.46 4.87 -5.94
CA VAL A 153 -11.92 6.18 -6.27
C VAL A 153 -11.18 6.16 -7.61
N VAL A 154 -11.27 7.27 -8.35
CA VAL A 154 -10.33 7.63 -9.42
C VAL A 154 -9.38 8.68 -8.88
N TYR A 155 -8.08 8.50 -9.08
CA TYR A 155 -7.08 9.48 -8.68
C TYR A 155 -6.19 9.89 -9.85
N PRO A 156 -6.46 11.08 -10.43
CA PRO A 156 -5.55 11.72 -11.35
C PRO A 156 -4.20 11.99 -10.67
N TYR A 157 -3.15 11.94 -11.46
CA TYR A 157 -1.78 12.11 -11.04
C TYR A 157 -1.05 13.07 -11.98
N ILE A 158 -0.29 13.97 -11.40
CA ILE A 158 0.74 14.73 -12.08
C ILE A 158 2.06 14.57 -11.31
N GLY A 159 3.15 14.50 -12.03
CA GLY A 159 4.46 14.31 -11.40
C GLY A 159 5.58 14.86 -12.25
N MET A 160 6.73 14.99 -11.63
CA MET A 160 7.95 15.42 -12.27
C MET A 160 9.14 14.64 -11.72
N LYS A 161 9.94 14.09 -12.60
CA LYS A 161 11.30 13.63 -12.30
C LYS A 161 12.25 14.77 -12.62
N TYR A 162 13.14 15.07 -11.70
CA TYR A 162 14.26 15.98 -11.89
C TYR A 162 15.52 15.33 -11.34
N ASN A 163 16.41 14.86 -12.22
CA ASN A 163 17.58 14.05 -11.86
C ASN A 163 17.19 12.87 -10.94
N ASN A 164 17.61 12.94 -9.70
CA ASN A 164 17.40 11.90 -8.70
C ASN A 164 16.17 12.13 -7.82
N VAL A 165 15.38 13.16 -8.10
CA VAL A 165 14.19 13.49 -7.29
C VAL A 165 12.94 13.31 -8.14
N ASN A 166 11.98 12.57 -7.62
CA ASN A 166 10.64 12.46 -8.20
C ASN A 166 9.64 13.10 -7.24
N VAL A 167 8.83 14.01 -7.76
CA VAL A 167 7.73 14.65 -7.02
C VAL A 167 6.43 14.30 -7.71
N GLY A 168 5.42 13.91 -6.95
CA GLY A 168 4.12 13.55 -7.49
C GLY A 168 2.98 14.09 -6.63
N LEU A 169 1.89 14.43 -7.27
CA LEU A 169 0.65 14.90 -6.66
C LEU A 169 -0.51 14.07 -7.18
N THR A 170 -1.32 13.55 -6.28
CA THR A 170 -2.59 12.87 -6.58
C THR A 170 -3.75 13.56 -5.87
N TYR A 171 -4.94 13.39 -6.44
CA TYR A 171 -6.18 13.88 -5.86
C TYR A 171 -7.26 12.81 -5.97
N ASP A 172 -7.76 12.32 -4.84
CA ASP A 172 -8.75 11.25 -4.80
C ASP A 172 -10.15 11.80 -5.09
N ILE A 173 -10.79 11.28 -6.14
CA ILE A 173 -12.14 11.62 -6.54
C ILE A 173 -12.99 10.37 -6.34
N PRO A 174 -13.97 10.37 -5.41
CA PRO A 174 -14.87 9.24 -5.22
C PRO A 174 -15.60 8.89 -6.51
N ALA A 175 -15.39 7.68 -7.03
CA ALA A 175 -16.00 7.19 -8.27
C ALA A 175 -17.33 6.46 -8.03
N TYR A 176 -17.62 6.11 -6.79
CA TYR A 176 -18.79 5.33 -6.44
C TYR A 176 -19.42 5.84 -5.14
N THR A 177 -20.49 6.58 -5.28
CA THR A 177 -21.33 7.00 -4.16
C THR A 177 -22.46 5.99 -3.96
N LYS A 178 -22.21 4.92 -3.19
CA LYS A 178 -23.34 4.21 -2.59
C LYS A 178 -23.91 5.09 -1.48
N ASN A 179 -25.20 5.39 -1.58
CA ASN A 179 -26.00 6.16 -0.65
C ASN A 179 -26.09 5.51 0.74
N ILE A 180 -25.02 5.44 1.47
CA ILE A 180 -24.99 5.01 2.85
C ILE A 180 -24.21 6.08 3.62
N GLY A 181 -24.84 7.24 3.86
CA GLY A 181 -24.45 8.16 4.95
C GLY A 181 -22.95 8.54 5.09
N ALA A 182 -22.10 8.06 4.22
CA ALA A 182 -20.69 8.35 4.23
C ALA A 182 -20.44 9.65 3.45
N LEU A 183 -19.88 10.62 4.14
CA LEU A 183 -19.33 11.82 3.52
C LEU A 183 -18.30 11.39 2.48
N SER A 184 -18.46 11.83 1.24
CA SER A 184 -17.44 11.66 0.20
C SER A 184 -16.17 12.35 0.67
N MET A 185 -15.15 11.55 1.03
CA MET A 185 -13.86 12.10 1.47
C MET A 185 -12.97 12.29 0.23
N TYR A 186 -12.62 13.54 -0.02
CA TYR A 186 -11.61 13.91 -0.98
C TYR A 186 -10.26 13.95 -0.27
N SER A 187 -9.23 13.47 -0.90
CA SER A 187 -7.89 13.43 -0.33
C SER A 187 -6.86 13.93 -1.35
N THR A 188 -5.84 14.61 -0.87
CA THR A 188 -4.71 15.04 -1.68
C THR A 188 -3.46 14.43 -1.11
N GLU A 189 -2.63 13.83 -1.94
CA GLU A 189 -1.36 13.24 -1.52
C GLU A 189 -0.21 13.85 -2.31
N LEU A 190 0.81 14.32 -1.60
CA LEU A 190 2.10 14.75 -2.16
C LEU A 190 3.14 13.67 -1.87
N SER A 191 3.79 13.17 -2.91
CA SER A 191 4.89 12.21 -2.79
C SER A 191 6.21 12.82 -3.23
N VAL A 192 7.29 12.53 -2.51
CA VAL A 192 8.66 12.90 -2.87
C VAL A 192 9.54 11.67 -2.72
N ILE A 193 10.20 11.27 -3.80
CA ILE A 193 11.12 10.13 -3.83
C ILE A 193 12.50 10.65 -4.23
N ILE A 194 13.49 10.39 -3.40
CA ILE A 194 14.88 10.77 -3.65
C ILE A 194 15.71 9.50 -3.88
N HIS A 195 16.28 9.38 -5.07
CA HIS A 195 17.19 8.30 -5.41
C HIS A 195 18.61 8.74 -5.06
N LEU A 196 19.19 8.16 -4.02
CA LEU A 196 20.59 8.43 -3.67
C LEU A 196 21.50 7.62 -4.58
N PRO A 197 22.48 8.26 -5.26
CA PRO A 197 23.47 7.51 -6.03
C PRO A 197 24.27 6.64 -5.06
N ALA A 198 24.59 5.42 -5.46
CA ALA A 198 25.51 4.58 -4.71
C ALA A 198 26.85 5.32 -4.55
N GLN A 199 27.32 5.52 -3.32
CA GLN A 199 28.63 6.10 -3.09
C GLN A 199 29.69 5.17 -3.68
N ASN A 200 30.50 5.70 -4.60
CA ASN A 200 31.63 5.01 -5.20
C ASN A 200 32.63 4.59 -4.10
N GLY A 201 32.67 3.31 -3.77
CA GLY A 201 33.61 2.79 -2.77
C GLY A 201 33.39 1.32 -2.41
N LEU A 202 32.17 0.93 -2.34
CA LEU A 202 31.77 -0.48 -2.33
C LEU A 202 30.95 -0.61 -3.61
N GLY A 203 31.42 -1.38 -4.58
CA GLY A 203 30.68 -1.62 -5.82
C GLY A 203 29.20 -1.83 -5.54
N PRO A 204 28.30 -1.53 -6.47
CA PRO A 204 26.88 -1.65 -6.21
C PRO A 204 26.64 -3.01 -5.57
N VAL A 205 26.19 -3.01 -4.31
CA VAL A 205 25.65 -4.24 -3.75
C VAL A 205 24.54 -4.59 -4.73
N PRO A 206 24.70 -5.62 -5.56
CA PRO A 206 23.65 -5.97 -6.49
C PRO A 206 22.43 -6.19 -5.61
N CYS A 207 21.46 -5.30 -5.76
CA CYS A 207 20.15 -5.57 -5.20
C CYS A 207 19.84 -6.97 -5.74
N PRO A 208 19.59 -7.98 -4.88
CA PRO A 208 19.40 -9.37 -5.38
C PRO A 208 18.24 -9.48 -6.36
N TRP A 209 17.61 -8.37 -6.70
CA TRP A 209 16.44 -8.19 -7.54
C TRP A 209 16.68 -7.34 -8.80
N LYS A 210 17.91 -6.81 -9.00
CA LYS A 210 18.32 -6.19 -10.27
C LYS A 210 19.70 -6.73 -10.64
N PRO A 211 19.81 -7.41 -11.79
CA PRO A 211 21.11 -7.75 -12.36
C PRO A 211 21.91 -6.48 -12.68
#